data_3faa3ee0fb8853ac14b46fd744cc96d2
#
_entry.id   3faa3ee0fb8853ac14b46fd744cc96d2
#
_cell.length_a   1.000
_cell.length_b   1.000
_cell.length_c   1.000
_cell.angle_alpha   90.00
_cell.angle_beta   90.00
_cell.angle_gamma   90.00
#
_symmetry.space_group_name_H-M   'P 1'
#
loop_
_entity.id
_entity.type
_entity.pdbx_description
1 polymer ?
#
loop_
_entity_poly.entity_id
_entity_poly.type
_entity_poly.pdbx_seq_one_letter_code
_entity_poly.pdbx_strand_id
1 'polypeptide(L)'
;LAGSAISTRGMSGFPIASLGPDDASWLDNPALGMAVFNQGKMVERKVHHRLPVRVGVGVSYDLNSHLALGSGLTYTHLRSDLREGTAANYQKSVQSLHYMGLPVNLKYTFLRTKGLSLYAQAGALAEVRISGKRTTHYTLDHQRSGEDTERINSHPLQMSVNLAAGAQYNITPTLALYAEPGVSHHFKDNSSVPTIYEDKPTNFSLNVGVRFCLGR
;
A
#
# COMPACT_ATOMS: atom_id res chain seq x y z
N LEU A 1 6.05 -1.96 -24.82
CA LEU A 1 4.63 -2.12 -25.24
C LEU A 1 4.14 -3.46 -24.67
N ALA A 2 3.72 -3.50 -23.42
CA ALA A 2 3.07 -4.63 -22.79
C ALA A 2 1.57 -4.37 -22.81
N GLY A 3 0.85 -4.98 -23.74
CA GLY A 3 -0.59 -5.09 -23.72
C GLY A 3 -0.98 -6.03 -22.58
N SER A 4 -1.51 -5.51 -21.48
CA SER A 4 -2.08 -6.35 -20.44
C SER A 4 -3.45 -6.84 -20.91
N ALA A 5 -3.57 -8.15 -21.11
CA ALA A 5 -4.86 -8.79 -21.24
C ALA A 5 -5.69 -8.55 -19.97
N ILE A 6 -6.95 -8.14 -20.15
CA ILE A 6 -7.91 -8.04 -19.06
C ILE A 6 -7.99 -9.43 -18.42
N SER A 7 -7.63 -9.52 -17.13
CA SER A 7 -7.70 -10.77 -16.39
C SER A 7 -9.17 -11.15 -16.18
N THR A 8 -9.69 -12.00 -17.02
CA THR A 8 -11.04 -12.61 -16.93
C THR A 8 -11.04 -13.79 -15.97
N ARG A 9 -10.43 -13.64 -14.79
CA ARG A 9 -10.44 -14.68 -13.76
C ARG A 9 -11.86 -14.84 -13.21
N GLY A 10 -12.58 -15.82 -13.70
CA GLY A 10 -13.93 -16.19 -13.27
C GLY A 10 -14.93 -16.50 -14.38
N MET A 11 -14.55 -16.31 -15.64
CA MET A 11 -15.45 -16.57 -16.78
C MET A 11 -14.99 -17.79 -17.58
N SER A 12 -15.16 -18.99 -17.01
CA SER A 12 -15.03 -20.21 -17.79
C SER A 12 -16.37 -20.48 -18.50
N GLY A 13 -16.39 -20.33 -19.82
CA GLY A 13 -17.44 -20.93 -20.64
C GLY A 13 -18.07 -20.08 -21.73
N PHE A 14 -17.81 -18.75 -21.85
CA PHE A 14 -18.38 -17.96 -22.95
C PHE A 14 -17.26 -17.39 -23.85
N PRO A 15 -17.33 -17.63 -25.19
CA PRO A 15 -16.44 -16.97 -26.12
C PRO A 15 -16.81 -15.48 -26.23
N ILE A 16 -16.06 -14.61 -25.53
CA ILE A 16 -16.26 -13.14 -25.54
C ILE A 16 -16.27 -12.58 -26.97
N ALA A 17 -15.61 -13.26 -27.90
CA ALA A 17 -15.54 -12.87 -29.31
C ALA A 17 -16.90 -12.91 -30.05
N SER A 18 -17.91 -13.56 -29.51
CA SER A 18 -19.25 -13.65 -30.09
C SER A 18 -20.27 -12.68 -29.51
N LEU A 19 -19.91 -11.93 -28.46
CA LEU A 19 -20.79 -10.98 -27.80
C LEU A 19 -20.62 -9.58 -28.40
N GLY A 20 -21.74 -8.98 -28.84
CA GLY A 20 -21.77 -7.61 -29.32
C GLY A 20 -22.25 -6.62 -28.25
N PRO A 21 -22.08 -5.29 -28.47
CA PRO A 21 -22.59 -4.26 -27.57
C PRO A 21 -24.12 -4.30 -27.38
N ASP A 22 -24.85 -4.85 -28.37
CA ASP A 22 -26.30 -4.97 -28.35
C ASP A 22 -26.81 -6.24 -27.64
N ASP A 23 -25.91 -7.10 -27.18
CA ASP A 23 -26.26 -8.32 -26.46
C ASP A 23 -26.63 -8.01 -25.01
N ALA A 24 -27.85 -8.39 -24.59
CA ALA A 24 -28.36 -8.12 -23.26
C ALA A 24 -27.63 -8.90 -22.15
N SER A 25 -26.80 -9.88 -22.47
CA SER A 25 -26.11 -10.74 -21.48
C SER A 25 -25.09 -10.01 -20.59
N TRP A 26 -24.64 -8.82 -20.96
CA TRP A 26 -23.72 -8.01 -20.17
C TRP A 26 -24.40 -7.04 -19.19
N LEU A 27 -25.75 -6.84 -19.33
CA LEU A 27 -26.49 -5.88 -18.49
C LEU A 27 -26.37 -6.18 -16.98
N ASP A 28 -26.38 -7.46 -16.63
CA ASP A 28 -26.23 -7.91 -15.25
C ASP A 28 -24.78 -8.13 -14.81
N ASN A 29 -23.82 -7.97 -15.74
CA ASN A 29 -22.41 -8.16 -15.46
C ASN A 29 -21.57 -7.01 -16.02
N PRO A 30 -21.33 -5.95 -15.24
CA PRO A 30 -20.56 -4.77 -15.68
C PRO A 30 -19.13 -5.08 -16.13
N ALA A 31 -18.51 -6.12 -15.58
CA ALA A 31 -17.16 -6.55 -15.98
C ALA A 31 -17.16 -7.15 -17.38
N LEU A 32 -18.20 -7.90 -17.75
CA LEU A 32 -18.40 -8.42 -19.11
C LEU A 32 -18.65 -7.29 -20.09
N GLY A 33 -19.51 -6.32 -19.73
CA GLY A 33 -19.74 -5.12 -20.51
C GLY A 33 -18.45 -4.37 -20.82
N MET A 34 -17.58 -4.20 -19.83
CA MET A 34 -16.24 -3.60 -20.03
C MET A 34 -15.39 -4.35 -21.06
N ALA A 35 -15.39 -5.67 -21.05
CA ALA A 35 -14.65 -6.48 -21.99
C ALA A 35 -15.22 -6.34 -23.44
N VAL A 36 -16.54 -6.38 -23.58
CA VAL A 36 -17.24 -6.23 -24.88
C VAL A 36 -17.04 -4.82 -25.47
N PHE A 37 -17.27 -3.77 -24.69
CA PHE A 37 -17.15 -2.38 -25.19
C PHE A 37 -15.71 -1.92 -25.46
N ASN A 38 -14.72 -2.56 -24.84
CA ASN A 38 -13.30 -2.26 -25.08
C ASN A 38 -12.63 -3.25 -26.04
N GLN A 39 -13.37 -4.21 -26.62
CA GLN A 39 -12.83 -5.18 -27.57
C GLN A 39 -12.19 -4.44 -28.76
N GLY A 40 -10.93 -4.80 -29.08
CA GLY A 40 -10.17 -4.17 -30.17
C GLY A 40 -9.72 -2.72 -29.94
N LYS A 41 -9.97 -2.14 -28.77
CA LYS A 41 -9.54 -0.78 -28.40
C LYS A 41 -8.27 -0.80 -27.54
N MET A 42 -7.45 0.24 -27.64
CA MET A 42 -6.32 0.42 -26.75
C MET A 42 -6.84 0.78 -25.34
N VAL A 43 -6.59 -0.10 -24.37
CA VAL A 43 -6.94 0.11 -22.96
C VAL A 43 -5.77 0.79 -22.26
N GLU A 44 -6.02 1.94 -21.67
CA GLU A 44 -5.05 2.65 -20.86
C GLU A 44 -5.20 2.25 -19.39
N ARG A 45 -4.08 1.85 -18.77
CA ARG A 45 -4.03 1.56 -17.32
C ARG A 45 -3.25 2.64 -16.61
N LYS A 46 -3.91 3.34 -15.68
CA LYS A 46 -3.31 4.32 -14.79
C LYS A 46 -3.41 3.83 -13.36
N VAL A 47 -2.27 3.77 -12.69
CA VAL A 47 -2.19 3.41 -11.27
C VAL A 47 -1.62 4.61 -10.51
N HIS A 48 -2.34 5.05 -9.48
CA HIS A 48 -1.92 6.12 -8.60
C HIS A 48 -1.84 5.61 -7.16
N HIS A 49 -0.63 5.45 -6.64
CA HIS A 49 -0.39 5.06 -5.27
C HIS A 49 -0.26 6.30 -4.39
N ARG A 50 -0.90 6.26 -3.23
CA ARG A 50 -0.71 7.26 -2.19
C ARG A 50 0.52 6.92 -1.36
N LEU A 51 1.13 7.95 -0.75
CA LEU A 51 2.27 7.78 0.14
C LEU A 51 1.87 6.84 1.30
N PRO A 52 2.64 5.77 1.57
CA PRO A 52 2.45 4.93 2.74
C PRO A 52 2.64 5.72 4.03
N VAL A 53 1.63 5.70 4.88
CA VAL A 53 1.70 6.27 6.24
C VAL A 53 1.65 5.13 7.23
N ARG A 54 2.63 5.12 8.13
CA ARG A 54 2.78 4.10 9.16
C ARG A 54 2.63 4.73 10.53
N VAL A 55 1.75 4.15 11.35
CA VAL A 55 1.54 4.56 12.74
C VAL A 55 2.05 3.44 13.64
N GLY A 56 2.76 3.78 14.70
CA GLY A 56 3.36 2.76 15.55
C GLY A 56 3.50 3.13 17.02
N VAL A 57 3.64 2.06 17.81
CA VAL A 57 4.06 2.10 19.20
C VAL A 57 5.36 1.32 19.31
N GLY A 58 6.40 1.95 19.85
CA GLY A 58 7.72 1.36 19.91
C GLY A 58 8.38 1.46 21.26
N VAL A 59 9.40 0.64 21.41
CA VAL A 59 10.34 0.65 22.53
C VAL A 59 11.73 0.92 21.97
N SER A 60 12.48 1.79 22.60
CA SER A 60 13.87 2.11 22.25
C SER A 60 14.75 1.93 23.47
N TYR A 61 15.81 1.16 23.33
CA TYR A 61 16.81 0.94 24.35
C TYR A 61 18.11 1.64 23.95
N ASP A 62 18.54 2.61 24.77
CA ASP A 62 19.76 3.35 24.52
C ASP A 62 20.99 2.47 24.84
N LEU A 63 21.78 2.14 23.82
CA LEU A 63 23.04 1.39 23.94
C LEU A 63 24.16 2.28 24.46
N ASN A 64 24.16 3.53 23.99
CA ASN A 64 25.05 4.58 24.47
C ASN A 64 24.41 5.96 24.24
N SER A 65 25.15 7.06 24.46
CA SER A 65 24.64 8.43 24.30
C SER A 65 24.12 8.77 22.89
N HIS A 66 24.51 8.05 21.88
CA HIS A 66 24.17 8.32 20.47
C HIS A 66 23.41 7.16 19.81
N LEU A 67 23.65 5.93 20.23
CA LEU A 67 23.06 4.75 19.60
C LEU A 67 21.96 4.15 20.44
N ALA A 68 20.86 3.79 19.80
CA ALA A 68 19.77 3.05 20.41
C ALA A 68 19.24 1.97 19.47
N LEU A 69 18.82 0.85 20.06
CA LEU A 69 18.09 -0.21 19.37
C LEU A 69 16.59 -0.01 19.62
N GLY A 70 15.80 -0.08 18.57
CA GLY A 70 14.36 0.08 18.62
C GLY A 70 13.61 -1.10 18.03
N SER A 71 12.45 -1.40 18.60
CA SER A 71 11.46 -2.32 18.05
C SER A 71 10.06 -1.84 18.43
N GLY A 72 9.02 -2.55 18.01
CA GLY A 72 7.65 -2.17 18.35
C GLY A 72 6.60 -2.85 17.49
N LEU A 73 5.43 -2.26 17.44
CA LEU A 73 4.34 -2.65 16.56
C LEU A 73 3.96 -1.47 15.68
N THR A 74 3.76 -1.73 14.41
CA THR A 74 3.35 -0.73 13.43
C THR A 74 2.09 -1.15 12.70
N TYR A 75 1.28 -0.18 12.37
CA TYR A 75 0.12 -0.33 11.50
C TYR A 75 0.32 0.53 10.27
N THR A 76 0.22 -0.08 9.09
CA THR A 76 0.38 0.60 7.81
C THR A 76 -0.91 0.52 7.01
N HIS A 77 -1.35 1.66 6.50
CA HIS A 77 -2.47 1.76 5.57
C HIS A 77 -1.96 2.14 4.19
N LEU A 78 -2.17 1.24 3.22
CA LEU A 78 -1.89 1.49 1.80
C LEU A 78 -3.18 1.76 1.06
N ARG A 79 -3.17 2.79 0.23
CA ARG A 79 -4.28 3.09 -0.69
C ARG A 79 -3.76 3.30 -2.10
N SER A 80 -4.43 2.66 -3.04
CA SER A 80 -4.13 2.77 -4.47
C SER A 80 -5.42 3.00 -5.24
N ASP A 81 -5.37 3.98 -6.14
CA ASP A 81 -6.46 4.28 -7.08
C ASP A 81 -6.00 3.76 -8.47
N LEU A 82 -6.73 2.80 -9.02
CA LEU A 82 -6.47 2.20 -10.33
C LEU A 82 -7.57 2.60 -11.29
N ARG A 83 -7.19 2.99 -12.51
CA ARG A 83 -8.13 3.22 -13.60
C ARG A 83 -7.67 2.43 -14.81
N GLU A 84 -8.58 1.67 -15.40
CA GLU A 84 -8.32 0.86 -16.58
C GLU A 84 -9.49 0.97 -17.56
N GLY A 85 -9.21 1.20 -18.82
CA GLY A 85 -10.22 1.30 -19.86
C GLY A 85 -9.92 2.40 -20.88
N THR A 86 -10.95 2.77 -21.60
CA THR A 86 -10.95 3.88 -22.57
C THR A 86 -11.54 5.16 -21.92
N ALA A 87 -11.67 6.23 -22.69
CA ALA A 87 -12.27 7.47 -22.21
C ALA A 87 -13.76 7.30 -21.82
N ALA A 88 -14.51 6.50 -22.60
CA ALA A 88 -15.96 6.30 -22.42
C ALA A 88 -16.26 5.07 -21.54
N ASN A 89 -15.45 4.02 -21.66
CA ASN A 89 -15.66 2.73 -20.97
C ASN A 89 -14.46 2.42 -20.10
N TYR A 90 -14.57 2.63 -18.81
CA TYR A 90 -13.49 2.42 -17.85
C TYR A 90 -13.98 1.87 -16.52
N GLN A 91 -13.10 1.13 -15.87
CA GLN A 91 -13.26 0.75 -14.48
C GLN A 91 -12.31 1.58 -13.60
N LYS A 92 -12.82 2.00 -12.45
CA LYS A 92 -12.04 2.67 -11.41
C LYS A 92 -12.07 1.82 -10.16
N SER A 93 -10.92 1.30 -9.76
CA SER A 93 -10.78 0.50 -8.55
C SER A 93 -10.05 1.29 -7.48
N VAL A 94 -10.62 1.31 -6.28
CA VAL A 94 -9.98 1.83 -5.08
C VAL A 94 -9.62 0.65 -4.20
N GLN A 95 -8.32 0.48 -3.96
CA GLN A 95 -7.78 -0.59 -3.14
C GLN A 95 -7.28 -0.01 -1.82
N SER A 96 -7.71 -0.60 -0.71
CA SER A 96 -7.27 -0.31 0.66
C SER A 96 -6.71 -1.57 1.28
N LEU A 97 -5.47 -1.52 1.75
CA LEU A 97 -4.79 -2.65 2.40
C LEU A 97 -4.27 -2.21 3.77
N HIS A 98 -4.39 -3.09 4.72
CA HIS A 98 -4.01 -2.87 6.10
C HIS A 98 -2.96 -3.90 6.50
N TYR A 99 -1.83 -3.42 7.04
CA TYR A 99 -0.73 -4.27 7.48
C TYR A 99 -0.44 -4.04 8.95
N MET A 100 -0.02 -5.10 9.63
CA MET A 100 0.65 -5.01 10.91
C MET A 100 2.09 -5.44 10.76
N GLY A 101 3.01 -4.72 11.40
CA GLY A 101 4.44 -4.92 11.24
C GLY A 101 5.21 -4.91 12.54
N LEU A 102 6.35 -5.61 12.50
CA LEU A 102 7.36 -5.65 13.55
C LEU A 102 8.66 -5.04 13.01
N PRO A 103 8.99 -3.79 13.37
CA PRO A 103 10.25 -3.16 13.00
C PRO A 103 11.37 -3.58 13.95
N VAL A 104 12.60 -3.62 13.40
CA VAL A 104 13.85 -3.65 14.18
C VAL A 104 14.76 -2.58 13.59
N ASN A 105 15.14 -1.60 14.40
CA ASN A 105 15.80 -0.39 13.94
C ASN A 105 17.02 -0.07 14.80
N LEU A 106 18.07 0.38 14.15
CA LEU A 106 19.21 1.02 14.80
C LEU A 106 19.12 2.53 14.57
N LYS A 107 19.10 3.30 15.65
CA LYS A 107 18.96 4.75 15.67
C LYS A 107 20.27 5.39 16.09
N TYR A 108 20.74 6.38 15.34
CA TYR A 108 21.87 7.24 15.68
C TYR A 108 21.41 8.67 15.91
N THR A 109 21.48 9.15 17.15
CA THR A 109 21.08 10.50 17.55
C THR A 109 22.26 11.45 17.42
N PHE A 110 22.17 12.42 16.51
CA PHE A 110 23.21 13.41 16.27
C PHE A 110 22.95 14.76 16.94
N LEU A 111 21.70 15.04 17.33
CA LEU A 111 21.35 16.23 18.10
C LEU A 111 20.36 15.87 19.20
N ARG A 112 20.67 16.29 20.43
CA ARG A 112 19.78 16.12 21.58
C ARG A 112 19.72 17.43 22.36
N THR A 113 18.51 17.97 22.50
CA THR A 113 18.23 19.18 23.28
C THR A 113 17.23 18.86 24.38
N LYS A 114 16.83 19.87 25.19
CA LYS A 114 15.80 19.72 26.23
C LYS A 114 14.45 19.36 25.61
N GLY A 115 14.19 18.07 25.37
CA GLY A 115 12.92 17.57 24.84
C GLY A 115 12.91 17.18 23.37
N LEU A 116 13.82 17.73 22.53
CA LEU A 116 13.88 17.37 21.10
C LEU A 116 15.16 16.59 20.80
N SER A 117 15.03 15.51 20.04
CA SER A 117 16.17 14.76 19.49
C SER A 117 16.02 14.59 17.99
N LEU A 118 17.10 14.82 17.24
CA LEU A 118 17.19 14.53 15.81
C LEU A 118 18.13 13.35 15.60
N TYR A 119 17.74 12.44 14.72
CA TYR A 119 18.46 11.19 14.51
C TYR A 119 18.31 10.67 13.09
N ALA A 120 19.24 9.82 12.70
CA ALA A 120 19.12 8.93 11.56
C ALA A 120 18.80 7.51 12.05
N GLN A 121 18.05 6.76 11.28
CA GLN A 121 17.65 5.41 11.63
C GLN A 121 17.75 4.52 10.40
N ALA A 122 18.28 3.32 10.59
CA ALA A 122 18.27 2.24 9.61
C ALA A 122 17.67 0.99 10.24
N GLY A 123 16.93 0.20 9.47
CA GLY A 123 16.33 -1.00 10.03
C GLY A 123 15.65 -1.89 9.00
N ALA A 124 15.09 -2.97 9.53
CA ALA A 124 14.26 -3.92 8.80
C ALA A 124 12.84 -3.91 9.39
N LEU A 125 11.87 -4.24 8.54
CA LEU A 125 10.47 -4.33 8.92
C LEU A 125 9.87 -5.57 8.27
N ALA A 126 9.21 -6.38 9.08
CA ALA A 126 8.37 -7.49 8.64
C ALA A 126 6.91 -7.11 8.85
N GLU A 127 6.11 -7.11 7.78
CA GLU A 127 4.70 -6.74 7.79
C GLU A 127 3.84 -7.89 7.28
N VAL A 128 2.70 -8.12 7.92
CA VAL A 128 1.69 -9.08 7.45
C VAL A 128 0.42 -8.32 7.13
N ARG A 129 -0.16 -8.60 5.97
CA ARG A 129 -1.45 -8.02 5.60
C ARG A 129 -2.55 -8.66 6.44
N ILE A 130 -3.27 -7.84 7.20
CA ILE A 130 -4.35 -8.28 8.09
C ILE A 130 -5.73 -8.11 7.46
N SER A 131 -5.88 -7.18 6.52
CA SER A 131 -7.14 -6.94 5.82
C SER A 131 -6.88 -6.25 4.49
N GLY A 132 -7.77 -6.50 3.52
CA GLY A 132 -7.76 -5.81 2.24
C GLY A 132 -9.15 -5.73 1.64
N LYS A 133 -9.43 -4.59 1.00
CA LYS A 133 -10.68 -4.33 0.29
C LYS A 133 -10.35 -3.67 -1.05
N ARG A 134 -10.98 -4.15 -2.12
CA ARG A 134 -10.99 -3.52 -3.43
C ARG A 134 -12.42 -3.21 -3.81
N THR A 135 -12.72 -1.96 -4.11
CA THR A 135 -14.02 -1.54 -4.64
C THR A 135 -13.82 -1.07 -6.07
N THR A 136 -14.52 -1.67 -7.00
CA THR A 136 -14.44 -1.38 -8.43
C THR A 136 -15.74 -0.76 -8.89
N HIS A 137 -15.67 0.42 -9.47
CA HIS A 137 -16.78 1.11 -10.13
C HIS A 137 -16.63 0.97 -11.64
N TYR A 138 -17.68 0.55 -12.30
CA TYR A 138 -17.74 0.40 -13.74
C TYR A 138 -18.48 1.58 -14.36
N THR A 139 -17.93 2.11 -15.44
CA THR A 139 -18.54 3.19 -16.24
C THR A 139 -18.57 2.71 -17.68
N LEU A 140 -19.77 2.59 -18.23
CA LEU A 140 -20.04 2.21 -19.63
C LEU A 140 -20.78 3.36 -20.28
N ASP A 141 -20.32 3.77 -21.47
CA ASP A 141 -20.87 4.89 -22.24
C ASP A 141 -21.09 6.16 -21.38
N HIS A 142 -20.09 6.53 -20.58
CA HIS A 142 -20.10 7.66 -19.63
C HIS A 142 -21.13 7.52 -18.50
N GLN A 143 -21.85 6.40 -18.38
CA GLN A 143 -22.81 6.16 -17.30
C GLN A 143 -22.27 5.13 -16.30
N ARG A 144 -22.55 5.35 -15.01
CA ARG A 144 -22.18 4.39 -13.96
C ARG A 144 -23.03 3.14 -14.10
N SER A 145 -22.39 2.01 -14.39
CA SER A 145 -23.06 0.76 -14.72
C SER A 145 -23.06 -0.26 -13.58
N GLY A 146 -22.26 -0.05 -12.54
CA GLY A 146 -22.21 -0.97 -11.39
C GLY A 146 -21.05 -0.70 -10.45
N GLU A 147 -21.09 -1.40 -9.33
CA GLU A 147 -20.04 -1.41 -8.31
C GLU A 147 -19.86 -2.82 -7.81
N ASP A 148 -18.61 -3.26 -7.71
CA ASP A 148 -18.25 -4.53 -7.11
C ASP A 148 -17.24 -4.32 -5.99
N THR A 149 -17.39 -5.08 -4.90
CA THR A 149 -16.51 -5.03 -3.75
C THR A 149 -15.99 -6.40 -3.40
N GLU A 150 -14.68 -6.56 -3.57
CA GLU A 150 -13.94 -7.77 -3.25
C GLU A 150 -13.13 -7.60 -1.96
N ARG A 151 -13.18 -8.61 -1.09
CA ARG A 151 -12.27 -8.71 0.06
C ARG A 151 -11.04 -9.50 -0.33
N ILE A 152 -9.87 -8.97 0.04
CA ILE A 152 -8.58 -9.60 -0.22
C ILE A 152 -8.15 -10.34 1.03
N ASN A 153 -8.29 -11.67 1.03
CA ASN A 153 -8.05 -12.53 2.20
C ASN A 153 -6.64 -13.15 2.24
N SER A 154 -5.74 -12.77 1.33
CA SER A 154 -4.35 -13.27 1.37
C SER A 154 -3.53 -12.48 2.40
N HIS A 155 -2.69 -13.20 3.17
CA HIS A 155 -1.86 -12.67 4.26
C HIS A 155 -0.37 -12.86 3.94
N PRO A 156 0.17 -12.24 2.87
CA PRO A 156 1.59 -12.38 2.55
C PRO A 156 2.45 -11.70 3.61
N LEU A 157 3.60 -12.30 3.87
CA LEU A 157 4.67 -11.67 4.65
C LEU A 157 5.46 -10.74 3.73
N GLN A 158 5.42 -9.46 4.04
CA GLN A 158 6.19 -8.43 3.34
C GLN A 158 7.40 -8.05 4.18
N MET A 159 8.57 -8.13 3.60
CA MET A 159 9.82 -7.68 4.23
C MET A 159 10.35 -6.42 3.54
N SER A 160 10.90 -5.51 4.31
CA SER A 160 11.56 -4.31 3.81
C SER A 160 12.72 -3.89 4.67
N VAL A 161 13.65 -3.14 4.05
CA VAL A 161 14.68 -2.37 4.75
C VAL A 161 14.35 -0.89 4.61
N ASN A 162 14.65 -0.12 5.64
CA ASN A 162 14.32 1.29 5.68
C ASN A 162 15.45 2.14 6.22
N LEU A 163 15.54 3.36 5.68
CA LEU A 163 16.44 4.41 6.12
C LEU A 163 15.59 5.68 6.31
N ALA A 164 15.67 6.30 7.48
CA ALA A 164 14.89 7.48 7.81
C ALA A 164 15.73 8.52 8.57
N ALA A 165 15.37 9.78 8.41
CA ALA A 165 15.73 10.85 9.31
C ALA A 165 14.52 11.13 10.20
N GLY A 166 14.73 11.25 11.51
CA GLY A 166 13.63 11.40 12.45
C GLY A 166 13.81 12.54 13.42
N ALA A 167 12.69 13.07 13.88
CA ALA A 167 12.59 13.95 15.02
C ALA A 167 11.76 13.26 16.10
N GLN A 168 12.24 13.34 17.33
CA GLN A 168 11.58 12.81 18.51
C GLN A 168 11.43 13.92 19.56
N TYR A 169 10.20 14.09 20.02
CA TYR A 169 9.89 15.03 21.11
C TYR A 169 9.54 14.24 22.37
N ASN A 170 10.34 14.41 23.42
CA ASN A 170 10.15 13.73 24.71
C ASN A 170 9.07 14.47 25.52
N ILE A 171 7.92 13.83 25.74
CA ILE A 171 6.84 14.32 26.59
C ILE A 171 7.23 14.12 28.07
N THR A 172 7.79 12.95 28.35
CA THR A 172 8.35 12.59 29.66
C THR A 172 9.76 11.99 29.46
N PRO A 173 10.51 11.68 30.52
CA PRO A 173 11.80 11.00 30.38
C PRO A 173 11.71 9.65 29.67
N THR A 174 10.56 8.98 29.73
CA THR A 174 10.35 7.64 29.17
C THR A 174 9.41 7.60 27.99
N LEU A 175 8.65 8.68 27.71
CA LEU A 175 7.64 8.71 26.64
C LEU A 175 7.95 9.81 25.64
N ALA A 176 7.97 9.47 24.37
CA ALA A 176 8.23 10.40 23.28
C ALA A 176 7.25 10.21 22.10
N LEU A 177 6.96 11.31 21.41
CA LEU A 177 6.38 11.30 20.07
C LEU A 177 7.49 11.33 19.02
N TYR A 178 7.29 10.67 17.91
CA TYR A 178 8.25 10.71 16.82
C TYR A 178 7.59 10.86 15.45
N ALA A 179 8.34 11.45 14.53
CA ALA A 179 8.03 11.50 13.11
C ALA A 179 9.30 11.20 12.31
N GLU A 180 9.20 10.28 11.36
CA GLU A 180 10.32 9.71 10.60
C GLU A 180 9.96 9.65 9.10
N PRO A 181 10.16 10.73 8.35
CA PRO A 181 10.24 10.63 6.90
C PRO A 181 11.44 9.79 6.48
N GLY A 182 11.25 8.92 5.49
CA GLY A 182 12.29 8.02 5.06
C GLY A 182 12.04 7.36 3.72
N VAL A 183 12.94 6.47 3.36
CA VAL A 183 12.88 5.63 2.18
C VAL A 183 12.88 4.18 2.64
N SER A 184 11.97 3.40 2.07
CA SER A 184 11.87 1.97 2.31
C SER A 184 12.07 1.22 1.01
N HIS A 185 12.83 0.14 1.04
CA HIS A 185 12.97 -0.82 -0.05
C HIS A 185 12.29 -2.12 0.34
N HIS A 186 11.25 -2.48 -0.39
CA HIS A 186 10.44 -3.66 -0.14
C HIS A 186 10.89 -4.81 -1.02
N PHE A 187 11.11 -5.97 -0.42
CA PHE A 187 11.42 -7.19 -1.16
C PHE A 187 10.12 -7.76 -1.75
N LYS A 188 10.24 -8.48 -2.86
CA LYS A 188 9.07 -9.12 -3.49
C LYS A 188 8.44 -10.11 -2.51
N ASP A 189 7.15 -9.95 -2.30
CA ASP A 189 6.32 -10.98 -1.70
C ASP A 189 5.71 -11.86 -2.81
N ASN A 190 5.24 -13.05 -2.49
CA ASN A 190 4.58 -13.93 -3.45
C ASN A 190 3.09 -13.58 -3.63
N SER A 191 2.72 -12.33 -3.41
CA SER A 191 1.36 -11.84 -3.55
C SER A 191 1.07 -11.50 -5.00
N SER A 192 -0.11 -11.88 -5.50
CA SER A 192 -0.62 -11.46 -6.81
C SER A 192 -1.41 -10.14 -6.77
N VAL A 193 -1.36 -9.41 -5.65
CA VAL A 193 -2.11 -8.17 -5.46
C VAL A 193 -1.21 -6.97 -5.74
N PRO A 194 -1.48 -6.17 -6.80
CA PRO A 194 -0.67 -4.99 -7.11
C PRO A 194 -0.67 -3.99 -5.97
N THR A 195 0.51 -3.64 -5.49
CA THR A 195 0.71 -2.65 -4.42
C THR A 195 1.82 -1.69 -4.80
N ILE A 196 1.94 -0.56 -4.07
CA ILE A 196 3.09 0.33 -4.23
C ILE A 196 4.42 -0.41 -3.95
N TYR A 197 4.39 -1.42 -3.10
CA TYR A 197 5.57 -2.20 -2.74
C TYR A 197 6.09 -3.06 -3.91
N GLU A 198 5.18 -3.49 -4.78
CA GLU A 198 5.50 -4.26 -5.98
C GLU A 198 5.84 -3.36 -7.18
N ASP A 199 5.03 -2.32 -7.42
CA ASP A 199 5.20 -1.40 -8.55
C ASP A 199 6.39 -0.46 -8.37
N LYS A 200 6.65 -0.02 -7.12
CA LYS A 200 7.77 0.85 -6.72
C LYS A 200 8.42 0.29 -5.46
N PRO A 201 9.27 -0.74 -5.57
CA PRO A 201 9.89 -1.38 -4.41
C PRO A 201 10.63 -0.41 -3.50
N THR A 202 11.25 0.61 -4.09
CA THR A 202 11.84 1.72 -3.34
C THR A 202 10.90 2.91 -3.37
N ASN A 203 10.37 3.28 -2.21
CA ASN A 203 9.41 4.37 -2.09
C ASN A 203 9.63 5.18 -0.82
N PHE A 204 9.11 6.41 -0.83
CA PHE A 204 9.06 7.25 0.36
C PHE A 204 8.00 6.73 1.32
N SER A 205 8.30 6.81 2.62
CA SER A 205 7.37 6.48 3.71
C SER A 205 7.44 7.53 4.81
N LEU A 206 6.36 7.68 5.54
CA LEU A 206 6.28 8.50 6.74
C LEU A 206 5.82 7.63 7.90
N ASN A 207 6.68 7.51 8.92
CA ASN A 207 6.37 6.81 10.16
C ASN A 207 6.10 7.84 11.25
N VAL A 208 5.00 7.68 11.97
CA VAL A 208 4.65 8.49 13.12
C VAL A 208 4.21 7.60 14.27
N GLY A 209 4.44 8.04 15.49
CA GLY A 209 3.99 7.21 16.62
C GLY A 209 4.50 7.67 17.97
N VAL A 210 4.31 6.77 18.92
CA VAL A 210 4.73 6.91 20.31
C VAL A 210 5.84 5.91 20.59
N ARG A 211 6.86 6.35 21.33
CA ARG A 211 8.02 5.53 21.68
C ARG A 211 8.29 5.59 23.17
N PHE A 212 8.46 4.42 23.77
CA PHE A 212 8.96 4.27 25.12
C PHE A 212 10.49 4.16 25.08
N CYS A 213 11.18 5.05 25.79
CA CYS A 213 12.64 5.10 25.87
C CYS A 213 13.11 4.45 27.16
N LEU A 214 13.94 3.42 27.05
CA LEU A 214 14.52 2.68 28.18
C LEU A 214 16.05 2.85 28.17
N GLY A 215 16.68 2.72 29.33
CA GLY A 215 18.16 2.73 29.42
C GLY A 215 18.80 4.10 29.59
N ARG A 216 18.10 5.05 30.20
CA ARG A 216 18.73 6.30 30.69
C ARG A 216 19.23 6.16 32.12
#